data_f0781e9413b66881b162dc6ce65edfa5
#
_entry.id   f0781e9413b66881b162dc6ce65edfa5
#
_cell.length_a   1.000
_cell.length_b   1.000
_cell.length_c   1.000
_cell.angle_alpha   90.00
_cell.angle_beta   90.00
_cell.angle_gamma   90.00
#
_symmetry.space_group_name_H-M   'P 1'
#
loop_
_entity.id
_entity.type
_entity.pdbx_description
1 polymer ?
#
loop_
_entity_poly.entity_id
_entity_poly.type
_entity_poly.pdbx_seq_one_letter_code
_entity_poly.pdbx_strand_id
1 'polypeptide(L)'
;MKAIYDLIKSDADMIYILEVVESLNLNDSWVSAGFIRNKIWDTIHGYTAKTPYNDVDVIFYNADCLDESIEKRYEQQLRDIDSSIPWSVKNQARMHLKNDFSQYIDSKDAVDHYTEAPTAICARIKNGELEVHYNYSVQDLLNGIVSPTQYFNLDSGRYDVYLDRINRKQWHKQWPNLKFDN
;
A
#
# COMPACT_ATOMS: atom_id res chain seq x y z
N MET A 1 13.19 -1.45 -9.36
CA MET A 1 12.91 -0.24 -8.54
C MET A 1 12.88 1.05 -9.37
N LYS A 2 13.87 1.33 -10.25
CA LYS A 2 13.89 2.59 -11.02
C LYS A 2 12.59 2.87 -11.79
N ALA A 3 12.02 1.88 -12.49
CA ALA A 3 10.77 2.05 -13.24
C ALA A 3 9.58 2.46 -12.35
N ILE A 4 9.47 1.88 -11.16
CA ILE A 4 8.40 2.23 -10.20
C ILE A 4 8.62 3.65 -9.66
N TYR A 5 9.86 3.99 -9.32
CA TYR A 5 10.21 5.33 -8.87
C TYR A 5 9.88 6.39 -9.92
N ASP A 6 10.32 6.17 -11.18
CA ASP A 6 10.07 7.09 -12.29
C ASP A 6 8.55 7.25 -12.56
N LEU A 7 7.79 6.16 -12.43
CA LEU A 7 6.34 6.14 -12.60
C LEU A 7 5.62 7.01 -11.55
N ILE A 8 6.01 6.88 -10.27
CA ILE A 8 5.43 7.70 -9.19
C ILE A 8 5.86 9.16 -9.37
N LYS A 9 7.15 9.40 -9.63
CA LYS A 9 7.72 10.75 -9.76
C LYS A 9 7.13 11.54 -10.91
N SER A 10 6.72 10.89 -11.99
CA SER A 10 6.09 11.52 -13.15
C SER A 10 4.61 11.85 -12.97
N ASP A 11 3.98 11.40 -11.88
CA ASP A 11 2.56 11.60 -11.61
C ASP A 11 2.35 12.69 -10.55
N ALA A 12 1.95 13.90 -11.01
CA ALA A 12 1.81 15.06 -10.14
C ALA A 12 0.78 14.86 -9.02
N ASP A 13 -0.30 14.10 -9.27
CA ASP A 13 -1.31 13.83 -8.22
C ASP A 13 -0.76 12.87 -7.16
N MET A 14 0.06 11.88 -7.57
CA MET A 14 0.72 11.01 -6.60
C MET A 14 1.71 11.78 -5.74
N ILE A 15 2.53 12.65 -6.34
CA ILE A 15 3.46 13.50 -5.59
C ILE A 15 2.70 14.40 -4.62
N TYR A 16 1.63 15.08 -5.07
CA TYR A 16 0.79 15.90 -4.21
C TYR A 16 0.26 15.12 -2.98
N ILE A 17 -0.28 13.92 -3.20
CA ILE A 17 -0.78 13.07 -2.10
C ILE A 17 0.34 12.74 -1.10
N LEU A 18 1.53 12.39 -1.59
CA LEU A 18 2.67 12.06 -0.74
C LEU A 18 3.16 13.30 0.05
N GLU A 19 3.16 14.49 -0.55
CA GLU A 19 3.51 15.75 0.12
C GLU A 19 2.48 16.14 1.19
N VAL A 20 1.19 15.95 0.92
CA VAL A 20 0.13 16.15 1.91
C VAL A 20 0.35 15.25 3.12
N VAL A 21 0.70 13.97 2.93
CA VAL A 21 1.00 13.05 4.03
C VAL A 21 2.28 13.45 4.77
N GLU A 22 3.34 13.89 4.06
CA GLU A 22 4.58 14.40 4.67
C GLU A 22 4.29 15.57 5.62
N SER A 23 3.37 16.47 5.23
CA SER A 23 3.03 17.68 6.02
C SER A 23 2.49 17.38 7.42
N LEU A 24 1.93 16.19 7.65
CA LEU A 24 1.49 15.76 8.98
C LEU A 24 2.65 15.41 9.93
N ASN A 25 3.85 15.25 9.40
CA ASN A 25 5.06 14.89 10.16
C ASN A 25 4.87 13.68 11.11
N LEU A 26 4.16 12.66 10.63
CA LEU A 26 3.93 11.43 11.39
C LEU A 26 5.19 10.57 11.44
N ASN A 27 5.42 9.92 12.59
CA ASN A 27 6.54 9.00 12.72
C ASN A 27 6.40 7.82 11.76
N ASP A 28 7.43 7.59 10.95
CA ASP A 28 7.54 6.51 9.98
C ASP A 28 6.29 6.35 9.09
N SER A 29 5.79 7.49 8.57
CA SER A 29 4.61 7.51 7.70
C SER A 29 4.94 7.15 6.26
N TRP A 30 3.99 6.46 5.62
CA TRP A 30 4.02 6.06 4.22
C TRP A 30 2.61 6.02 3.63
N VAL A 31 2.50 6.14 2.31
CA VAL A 31 1.28 5.76 1.57
C VAL A 31 1.51 4.41 0.93
N SER A 32 0.58 3.48 1.08
CA SER A 32 0.82 2.07 0.75
C SER A 32 -0.25 1.45 -0.16
N ALA A 33 -0.03 0.21 -0.51
CA ALA A 33 -1.02 -0.68 -1.12
C ALA A 33 -1.61 -0.21 -2.45
N GLY A 34 -2.93 -0.07 -2.51
CA GLY A 34 -3.70 0.23 -3.72
C GLY A 34 -3.29 1.51 -4.42
N PHE A 35 -2.84 2.50 -3.69
CA PHE A 35 -2.35 3.77 -4.21
C PHE A 35 -1.25 3.58 -5.29
N ILE A 36 -0.24 2.75 -5.00
CA ILE A 36 0.89 2.53 -5.91
C ILE A 36 0.57 1.38 -6.87
N ARG A 37 0.03 0.27 -6.35
CA ARG A 37 -0.30 -0.91 -7.13
C ARG A 37 -1.23 -0.59 -8.31
N ASN A 38 -2.30 0.17 -8.09
CA ASN A 38 -3.25 0.52 -9.15
C ASN A 38 -2.57 1.33 -10.26
N LYS A 39 -1.70 2.27 -9.91
CA LYS A 39 -0.92 3.04 -10.89
C LYS A 39 -0.06 2.13 -11.77
N ILE A 40 0.60 1.15 -11.19
CA ILE A 40 1.40 0.17 -11.93
C ILE A 40 0.50 -0.66 -12.84
N TRP A 41 -0.61 -1.17 -12.31
CA TRP A 41 -1.55 -2.00 -13.06
C TRP A 41 -2.25 -1.23 -14.19
N ASP A 42 -2.65 0.02 -13.97
CA ASP A 42 -3.18 0.88 -15.04
C ASP A 42 -2.13 1.08 -16.15
N THR A 43 -0.88 1.29 -15.78
CA THR A 43 0.21 1.49 -16.74
C THR A 43 0.47 0.26 -17.60
N ILE A 44 0.55 -0.93 -17.00
CA ILE A 44 0.79 -2.18 -17.77
C ILE A 44 -0.42 -2.60 -18.61
N HIS A 45 -1.62 -2.06 -18.31
CA HIS A 45 -2.82 -2.25 -19.13
C HIS A 45 -3.01 -1.14 -20.18
N GLY A 46 -2.13 -0.13 -20.21
CA GLY A 46 -2.22 0.98 -21.15
C GLY A 46 -3.43 1.91 -20.89
N TYR A 47 -3.91 1.96 -19.65
CA TYR A 47 -5.04 2.84 -19.31
C TYR A 47 -4.60 4.29 -19.33
N THR A 48 -5.35 5.15 -20.02
CA THR A 48 -5.13 6.59 -20.08
C THR A 48 -5.79 7.34 -18.93
N ALA A 49 -6.89 6.79 -18.40
CA ALA A 49 -7.57 7.30 -17.22
C ALA A 49 -7.13 6.50 -15.99
N LYS A 50 -6.89 7.20 -14.88
CA LYS A 50 -6.57 6.56 -13.60
C LYS A 50 -7.76 5.79 -13.06
N THR A 51 -7.53 4.58 -12.57
CA THR A 51 -8.52 3.88 -11.75
C THR A 51 -8.74 4.67 -10.45
N PRO A 52 -9.99 5.03 -10.12
CA PRO A 52 -10.30 5.75 -8.88
C PRO A 52 -9.82 4.99 -7.66
N TYR A 53 -9.32 5.72 -6.67
CA TYR A 53 -8.99 5.13 -5.37
C TYR A 53 -10.27 4.82 -4.60
N ASN A 54 -10.38 3.60 -4.07
CA ASN A 54 -11.41 3.28 -3.07
C ASN A 54 -11.02 3.87 -1.71
N ASP A 55 -9.73 3.83 -1.42
CA ASP A 55 -9.07 4.38 -0.25
C ASP A 55 -7.61 4.74 -0.60
N VAL A 56 -7.04 5.68 0.13
CA VAL A 56 -5.61 5.99 0.13
C VAL A 56 -5.09 5.61 1.52
N ASP A 57 -4.41 4.47 1.57
CA ASP A 57 -3.91 3.90 2.82
C ASP A 57 -2.65 4.62 3.29
N VAL A 58 -2.82 5.51 4.26
CA VAL A 58 -1.74 6.17 4.99
C VAL A 58 -1.43 5.33 6.22
N ILE A 59 -0.21 4.87 6.31
CA ILE A 59 0.29 4.08 7.44
C ILE A 59 1.36 4.85 8.20
N PHE A 60 1.46 4.60 9.49
CA PHE A 60 2.52 5.11 10.35
C PHE A 60 2.84 4.09 11.45
N TYR A 61 3.96 4.26 12.13
CA TYR A 61 4.35 3.37 13.24
C TYR A 61 4.55 4.16 14.52
N ASN A 62 3.74 3.87 15.53
CA ASN A 62 3.87 4.42 16.87
C ASN A 62 3.46 3.36 17.91
N ALA A 63 4.48 2.73 18.53
CA ALA A 63 4.28 1.71 19.54
C ALA A 63 3.85 2.29 20.91
N ASP A 64 4.11 3.57 21.15
CA ASP A 64 3.80 4.23 22.42
C ASP A 64 2.33 4.60 22.56
N CYS A 65 1.60 4.61 21.44
CA CYS A 65 0.18 4.95 21.45
C CYS A 65 -0.61 4.10 20.44
N LEU A 66 -1.37 3.15 20.97
CA LEU A 66 -2.17 2.20 20.19
C LEU A 66 -3.66 2.59 20.11
N ASP A 67 -4.04 3.77 20.58
CA ASP A 67 -5.42 4.25 20.54
C ASP A 67 -5.84 4.59 19.11
N GLU A 68 -6.93 3.97 18.65
CA GLU A 68 -7.51 4.22 17.32
C GLU A 68 -8.00 5.65 17.12
N SER A 69 -8.30 6.37 18.19
CA SER A 69 -8.72 7.76 18.10
C SER A 69 -7.68 8.66 17.44
N ILE A 70 -6.40 8.32 17.58
CA ILE A 70 -5.28 9.04 16.94
C ILE A 70 -5.32 8.87 15.42
N GLU A 71 -5.62 7.66 14.92
CA GLU A 71 -5.79 7.41 13.49
C GLU A 71 -6.92 8.28 12.92
N LYS A 72 -8.05 8.34 13.62
CA LYS A 72 -9.20 9.15 13.23
C LYS A 72 -8.90 10.65 13.23
N ARG A 73 -8.10 11.12 14.19
CA ARG A 73 -7.65 12.51 14.21
C ARG A 73 -6.78 12.86 13.01
N TYR A 74 -5.82 12.00 12.66
CA TYR A 74 -4.97 12.21 11.47
C TYR A 74 -5.78 12.09 10.17
N GLU A 75 -6.71 11.15 10.11
CA GLU A 75 -7.63 11.01 8.98
C GLU A 75 -8.47 12.29 8.78
N GLN A 76 -8.93 12.91 9.88
CA GLN A 76 -9.64 14.19 9.82
C GLN A 76 -8.74 15.34 9.38
N GLN A 77 -7.51 15.43 9.88
CA GLN A 77 -6.55 16.44 9.43
C GLN A 77 -6.26 16.36 7.93
N LEU A 78 -6.11 15.13 7.38
CA LEU A 78 -5.96 14.94 5.95
C LEU A 78 -7.21 15.37 5.17
N ARG A 79 -8.40 15.08 5.67
CA ARG A 79 -9.68 15.53 5.06
C ARG A 79 -9.84 17.05 5.11
N ASP A 80 -9.34 17.69 6.14
CA ASP A 80 -9.38 19.16 6.26
C ASP A 80 -8.45 19.84 5.23
N ILE A 81 -7.38 19.15 4.80
CA ILE A 81 -6.50 19.61 3.72
C ILE A 81 -7.14 19.33 2.35
N ASP A 82 -7.58 18.08 2.12
CA ASP A 82 -8.24 17.68 0.88
C ASP A 82 -9.30 16.59 1.14
N SER A 83 -10.56 17.00 1.14
CA SER A 83 -11.71 16.12 1.37
C SER A 83 -12.07 15.27 0.15
N SER A 84 -11.50 15.53 -1.02
CA SER A 84 -11.78 14.76 -2.25
C SER A 84 -11.06 13.40 -2.26
N ILE A 85 -10.03 13.24 -1.43
CA ILE A 85 -9.24 12.03 -1.30
C ILE A 85 -9.84 11.12 -0.21
N PRO A 86 -10.10 9.84 -0.50
CA PRO A 86 -10.67 8.89 0.46
C PRO A 86 -9.58 8.38 1.42
N TRP A 87 -9.19 9.20 2.37
CA TRP A 87 -8.13 8.90 3.33
C TRP A 87 -8.50 7.76 4.28
N SER A 88 -7.56 6.85 4.49
CA SER A 88 -7.58 5.79 5.51
C SER A 88 -6.26 5.81 6.26
N VAL A 89 -6.28 6.06 7.57
CA VAL A 89 -5.06 6.17 8.39
C VAL A 89 -4.98 5.01 9.36
N LYS A 90 -3.82 4.31 9.42
CA LYS A 90 -3.62 3.14 10.29
C LYS A 90 -2.25 3.11 10.95
N ASN A 91 -2.25 2.94 12.28
CA ASN A 91 -1.04 2.66 13.06
C ASN A 91 -0.64 1.19 12.92
N GLN A 92 0.50 0.93 12.28
CA GLN A 92 0.97 -0.43 12.02
C GLN A 92 1.45 -1.15 13.30
N ALA A 93 1.78 -0.43 14.36
CA ALA A 93 2.22 -1.02 15.62
C ALA A 93 1.18 -1.97 16.28
N ARG A 94 -0.11 -1.89 15.88
CA ARG A 94 -1.18 -2.77 16.38
C ARG A 94 -1.74 -3.74 15.32
N MET A 95 -1.33 -3.61 14.04
CA MET A 95 -1.96 -4.37 12.97
C MET A 95 -1.50 -5.84 12.88
N HIS A 96 -0.38 -6.18 13.50
CA HIS A 96 0.10 -7.57 13.61
C HIS A 96 -0.93 -8.53 14.22
N LEU A 97 -1.79 -8.04 15.13
CA LEU A 97 -2.82 -8.84 15.79
C LEU A 97 -3.88 -9.40 14.84
N LYS A 98 -4.09 -8.79 13.67
CA LYS A 98 -5.13 -9.23 12.71
C LYS A 98 -4.86 -10.60 12.11
N ASN A 99 -3.59 -10.95 11.93
CA ASN A 99 -3.19 -12.22 11.32
C ASN A 99 -2.28 -13.05 12.25
N ASP A 100 -2.30 -12.73 13.54
CA ASP A 100 -1.52 -13.43 14.57
C ASP A 100 -0.02 -13.48 14.22
N PHE A 101 0.54 -12.31 13.88
CA PHE A 101 1.97 -12.12 13.68
C PHE A 101 2.65 -11.62 14.95
N SER A 102 3.96 -11.79 15.02
CA SER A 102 4.80 -11.05 15.97
C SER A 102 4.68 -9.55 15.72
N GLN A 103 4.90 -8.75 16.74
CA GLN A 103 4.86 -7.29 16.62
C GLN A 103 5.84 -6.83 15.52
N TYR A 104 5.35 -5.99 14.62
CA TYR A 104 6.17 -5.36 13.60
C TYR A 104 7.17 -4.39 14.21
N ILE A 105 8.30 -4.21 13.57
CA ILE A 105 9.37 -3.32 14.04
C ILE A 105 9.24 -1.89 13.49
N ASP A 106 8.66 -1.72 12.31
CA ASP A 106 8.41 -0.45 11.64
C ASP A 106 7.28 -0.58 10.60
N SER A 107 6.96 0.51 9.89
CA SER A 107 5.93 0.49 8.84
C SER A 107 6.32 -0.36 7.63
N LYS A 108 7.60 -0.46 7.28
CA LYS A 108 8.06 -1.27 6.14
C LYS A 108 7.93 -2.75 6.43
N ASP A 109 8.32 -3.16 7.65
CA ASP A 109 8.11 -4.54 8.10
C ASP A 109 6.61 -4.92 8.05
N ALA A 110 5.73 -4.03 8.48
CA ALA A 110 4.29 -4.24 8.36
C ALA A 110 3.81 -4.38 6.91
N VAL A 111 4.35 -3.58 5.99
CA VAL A 111 4.03 -3.67 4.55
C VAL A 111 4.53 -4.98 3.96
N ASP A 112 5.72 -5.43 4.33
CA ASP A 112 6.26 -6.72 3.87
C ASP A 112 5.38 -7.91 4.28
N HIS A 113 4.60 -7.76 5.37
CA HIS A 113 3.62 -8.76 5.84
C HIS A 113 2.23 -8.63 5.22
N TYR A 114 2.04 -7.84 4.16
CA TYR A 114 0.75 -7.80 3.46
C TYR A 114 0.49 -9.11 2.73
N THR A 115 -0.79 -9.33 2.39
CA THR A 115 -1.25 -10.62 1.86
C THR A 115 -0.67 -10.93 0.47
N GLU A 116 -0.69 -9.94 -0.43
CA GLU A 116 -0.22 -10.11 -1.81
C GLU A 116 1.04 -9.28 -2.06
N ALA A 117 2.01 -9.86 -2.76
CA ALA A 117 3.25 -9.18 -3.12
C ALA A 117 3.02 -7.84 -3.85
N PRO A 118 2.14 -7.73 -4.87
CA PRO A 118 1.88 -6.44 -5.53
C PRO A 118 1.29 -5.37 -4.60
N THR A 119 0.66 -5.76 -3.49
CA THR A 119 0.09 -4.85 -2.50
C THR A 119 1.10 -4.43 -1.43
N ALA A 120 2.15 -5.25 -1.23
CA ALA A 120 3.21 -5.03 -0.25
C ALA A 120 4.24 -3.97 -0.72
N ILE A 121 3.75 -2.79 -1.05
CA ILE A 121 4.52 -1.66 -1.56
C ILE A 121 4.09 -0.38 -0.88
N CYS A 122 5.05 0.51 -0.57
CA CYS A 122 4.74 1.84 -0.06
C CYS A 122 5.73 2.89 -0.59
N ALA A 123 5.29 4.16 -0.56
CA ALA A 123 6.08 5.31 -0.93
C ALA A 123 5.84 6.47 0.03
N ARG A 124 6.81 7.38 0.12
CA ARG A 124 6.68 8.64 0.84
C ARG A 124 7.56 9.72 0.21
N ILE A 125 7.24 10.96 0.50
CA ILE A 125 8.21 12.06 0.43
C ILE A 125 8.82 12.21 1.83
N LYS A 126 10.12 12.37 1.90
CA LYS A 126 10.84 12.67 3.14
C LYS A 126 11.95 13.66 2.84
N ASN A 127 11.89 14.83 3.49
CA ASN A 127 12.82 15.94 3.23
C ASN A 127 12.88 16.34 1.73
N GLY A 128 11.73 16.30 1.05
CA GLY A 128 11.62 16.63 -0.37
C GLY A 128 12.10 15.54 -1.33
N GLU A 129 12.47 14.36 -0.83
CA GLU A 129 12.91 13.22 -1.65
C GLU A 129 11.87 12.08 -1.64
N LEU A 130 11.60 11.53 -2.83
CA LEU A 130 10.75 10.34 -2.97
C LEU A 130 11.51 9.10 -2.50
N GLU A 131 10.92 8.38 -1.56
CA GLU A 131 11.37 7.06 -1.15
C GLU A 131 10.31 6.02 -1.52
N VAL A 132 10.74 4.85 -2.00
CA VAL A 132 9.86 3.72 -2.34
C VAL A 132 10.42 2.46 -1.68
N HIS A 133 9.56 1.74 -0.96
CA HIS A 133 9.87 0.44 -0.38
C HIS A 133 9.07 -0.66 -1.08
N TYR A 134 9.77 -1.67 -1.56
CA TYR A 134 9.23 -2.89 -2.14
C TYR A 134 10.25 -4.01 -2.04
N ASN A 135 9.92 -5.08 -1.34
CA ASN A 135 10.86 -6.16 -0.98
C ASN A 135 10.58 -7.47 -1.76
N TYR A 136 9.80 -7.41 -2.82
CA TYR A 136 9.44 -8.55 -3.66
C TYR A 136 9.97 -8.39 -5.09
N SER A 137 9.58 -9.28 -5.99
CA SER A 137 10.03 -9.25 -7.39
C SER A 137 9.42 -8.07 -8.16
N VAL A 138 10.24 -7.08 -8.47
CA VAL A 138 9.85 -5.94 -9.33
C VAL A 138 9.43 -6.42 -10.72
N GLN A 139 10.09 -7.47 -11.25
CA GLN A 139 9.75 -8.01 -12.56
C GLN A 139 8.34 -8.61 -12.56
N ASP A 140 7.97 -9.35 -11.50
CA ASP A 140 6.65 -9.95 -11.39
C ASP A 140 5.57 -8.88 -11.25
N LEU A 141 5.83 -7.85 -10.44
CA LEU A 141 4.94 -6.70 -10.30
C LEU A 141 4.67 -6.02 -11.65
N LEU A 142 5.72 -5.77 -12.45
CA LEU A 142 5.61 -5.14 -13.77
C LEU A 142 5.03 -6.08 -14.84
N ASN A 143 5.07 -7.39 -14.63
CA ASN A 143 4.44 -8.40 -15.49
C ASN A 143 2.98 -8.70 -15.11
N GLY A 144 2.44 -8.00 -14.09
CA GLY A 144 1.08 -8.18 -13.60
C GLY A 144 0.83 -9.50 -12.88
N ILE A 145 1.89 -10.09 -12.27
CA ILE A 145 1.76 -11.31 -11.47
C ILE A 145 1.25 -10.94 -10.07
N VAL A 146 0.18 -11.60 -9.66
CA VAL A 146 -0.42 -11.50 -8.33
C VAL A 146 -0.11 -12.80 -7.59
N SER A 147 0.86 -12.75 -6.70
CA SER A 147 1.29 -13.86 -5.86
C SER A 147 1.09 -13.54 -4.37
N PRO A 148 0.95 -14.54 -3.51
CA PRO A 148 1.00 -14.31 -2.07
C PRO A 148 2.40 -13.88 -1.65
N THR A 149 2.50 -13.15 -0.55
CA THR A 149 3.78 -12.97 0.13
C THR A 149 4.22 -14.26 0.82
N GLN A 150 5.46 -14.35 1.26
CA GLN A 150 5.96 -15.51 2.02
C GLN A 150 5.15 -15.80 3.30
N TYR A 151 4.46 -14.80 3.82
CA TYR A 151 3.64 -14.90 5.03
C TYR A 151 2.25 -15.48 4.77
N PHE A 152 1.84 -15.59 3.49
CA PHE A 152 0.54 -16.09 3.05
C PHE A 152 0.65 -17.15 1.93
N ASN A 153 1.84 -17.69 1.68
CA ASN A 153 2.05 -18.77 0.73
C ASN A 153 1.57 -20.13 1.31
N LEU A 154 1.66 -21.19 0.51
CA LEU A 154 1.22 -22.53 0.89
C LEU A 154 1.84 -23.05 2.19
N ASP A 155 3.11 -22.70 2.44
CA ASP A 155 3.84 -23.18 3.63
C ASP A 155 3.54 -22.38 4.91
N SER A 156 2.89 -21.23 4.77
CA SER A 156 2.65 -20.30 5.89
C SER A 156 1.49 -20.70 6.81
N GLY A 157 0.62 -21.62 6.36
CA GLY A 157 -0.65 -21.94 7.03
C GLY A 157 -1.73 -20.84 6.91
N ARG A 158 -1.49 -19.78 6.10
CA ARG A 158 -2.41 -18.65 5.89
C ARG A 158 -2.82 -18.48 4.41
N TYR A 159 -2.57 -19.49 3.59
CA TYR A 159 -2.84 -19.41 2.15
C TYR A 159 -4.32 -19.17 1.84
N ASP A 160 -5.23 -19.71 2.66
CA ASP A 160 -6.67 -19.49 2.51
C ASP A 160 -7.05 -18.00 2.61
N VAL A 161 -6.34 -17.22 3.44
CA VAL A 161 -6.56 -15.77 3.56
C VAL A 161 -6.24 -15.07 2.24
N TYR A 162 -5.16 -15.49 1.57
CA TYR A 162 -4.82 -15.00 0.23
C TYR A 162 -5.90 -15.35 -0.80
N LEU A 163 -6.32 -16.62 -0.86
CA LEU A 163 -7.34 -17.07 -1.81
C LEU A 163 -8.68 -16.34 -1.61
N ASP A 164 -9.14 -16.22 -0.37
CA ASP A 164 -10.38 -15.50 -0.03
C ASP A 164 -10.28 -14.02 -0.46
N ARG A 165 -9.11 -13.41 -0.30
CA ARG A 165 -8.91 -12.03 -0.63
C ARG A 165 -8.91 -11.79 -2.15
N ILE A 166 -8.20 -12.58 -2.95
CA ILE A 166 -8.21 -12.44 -4.41
C ILE A 166 -9.61 -12.71 -4.98
N ASN A 167 -10.33 -13.70 -4.44
CA ASN A 167 -11.70 -14.00 -4.83
C ASN A 167 -12.66 -12.84 -4.52
N ARG A 168 -12.51 -12.20 -3.36
CA ARG A 168 -13.33 -11.04 -2.96
C ARG A 168 -13.00 -9.77 -3.75
N LYS A 169 -11.72 -9.51 -3.99
CA LYS A 169 -11.25 -8.30 -4.67
C LYS A 169 -11.54 -8.30 -6.17
N GLN A 170 -11.57 -9.46 -6.81
CA GLN A 170 -11.92 -9.64 -8.23
C GLN A 170 -11.16 -8.70 -9.17
N TRP A 171 -9.89 -8.44 -8.89
CA TRP A 171 -9.06 -7.50 -9.64
C TRP A 171 -9.01 -7.78 -11.15
N HIS A 172 -9.15 -9.04 -11.58
CA HIS A 172 -9.24 -9.43 -12.99
C HIS A 172 -10.37 -8.72 -13.76
N LYS A 173 -11.42 -8.27 -13.07
CA LYS A 173 -12.51 -7.51 -13.73
C LYS A 173 -12.09 -6.11 -14.13
N GLN A 174 -11.21 -5.48 -13.34
CA GLN A 174 -10.66 -4.16 -13.61
C GLN A 174 -9.38 -4.24 -14.46
N TRP A 175 -8.53 -5.24 -14.21
CA TRP A 175 -7.26 -5.44 -14.86
C TRP A 175 -7.15 -6.87 -15.41
N PRO A 176 -7.70 -7.12 -16.64
CA PRO A 176 -7.89 -8.48 -17.17
C PRO A 176 -6.59 -9.20 -17.53
N ASN A 177 -5.45 -8.49 -17.69
CA ASN A 177 -4.16 -9.10 -18.01
C ASN A 177 -3.37 -9.56 -16.78
N LEU A 178 -3.93 -9.40 -15.57
CA LEU A 178 -3.29 -9.91 -14.35
C LEU A 178 -3.23 -11.45 -14.38
N LYS A 179 -2.13 -11.97 -13.86
CA LYS A 179 -1.87 -13.41 -13.73
C LYS A 179 -1.81 -13.76 -12.26
N PHE A 180 -2.68 -14.65 -11.83
CA PHE A 180 -2.74 -15.08 -10.44
C PHE A 180 -1.91 -16.34 -10.26
N ASP A 181 -0.96 -16.28 -9.34
CA ASP A 181 -0.14 -17.41 -8.93
C ASP A 181 -0.92 -18.12 -7.78
N ASN A 182 -1.49 -19.29 -8.14
CA ASN A 182 -2.35 -20.10 -7.27
C ASN A 182 -1.65 -21.39 -6.87
#